data_105cba2113381de0e37d68f6cbbeaad7
#
_entry.id   105cba2113381de0e37d68f6cbbeaad7
#
_cell.length_a   1.000
_cell.length_b   1.000
_cell.length_c   1.000
_cell.angle_alpha   90.00
_cell.angle_beta   90.00
_cell.angle_gamma   90.00
#
_symmetry.space_group_name_H-M   'P 1'
#
loop_
_entity.id
_entity.type
_entity.pdbx_description
1 polymer ?
#
loop_
_entity_poly.entity_id
_entity_poly.type
_entity_poly.pdbx_seq_one_letter_code
_entity_poly.pdbx_strand_id
1 'polypeptide(L)'
;GDVTGRYQFTHMSNHMAKVAVTNALLKVPSTIDADHVPWVTYTEPELAHVGAHAADLDEQGVSYETYRFPYDQLDRAITESETTGQIKVHATSLTGTILGASVLGERAGELITAFTIAMRNGVTLRNLGDTIHPYPAYGEGVRRVADQWYVQKQSTTVTKVLQRVFGYRGPVLKYGPDEIV
;
A
#
# COMPACT_ATOMS: atom_id res chain seq x y z
N GLY A 1 -25.24 7.22 -4.42
CA GLY A 1 -24.74 6.47 -5.59
C GLY A 1 -24.43 7.40 -6.74
N ASP A 2 -24.41 6.88 -7.94
CA ASP A 2 -23.92 7.54 -9.16
C ASP A 2 -24.60 8.88 -9.47
N VAL A 3 -25.84 9.05 -9.07
CA VAL A 3 -26.60 10.31 -9.23
C VAL A 3 -25.92 11.51 -8.54
N THR A 4 -25.06 11.28 -7.55
CA THR A 4 -24.30 12.34 -6.86
C THR A 4 -23.14 12.89 -7.70
N GLY A 5 -22.82 12.23 -8.84
CA GLY A 5 -21.77 12.62 -9.77
C GLY A 5 -20.34 12.36 -9.28
N ARG A 6 -20.15 11.92 -8.03
CA ARG A 6 -18.85 11.65 -7.43
C ARG A 6 -18.70 10.16 -7.14
N TYR A 7 -17.58 9.56 -7.56
CA TYR A 7 -17.28 8.14 -7.33
C TYR A 7 -18.36 7.20 -7.88
N GLN A 8 -18.51 7.15 -9.19
CA GLN A 8 -19.50 6.31 -9.89
C GLN A 8 -19.09 4.84 -9.92
N PHE A 9 -19.02 4.23 -8.72
CA PHE A 9 -18.66 2.83 -8.51
C PHE A 9 -19.76 2.12 -7.72
N THR A 10 -20.02 0.85 -8.04
CA THR A 10 -21.03 0.04 -7.35
C THR A 10 -20.76 -0.06 -5.84
N HIS A 11 -19.50 -0.24 -5.43
CA HIS A 11 -19.14 -0.30 -4.00
C HIS A 11 -19.36 1.05 -3.30
N MET A 12 -19.18 2.18 -3.99
CA MET A 12 -19.52 3.49 -3.44
C MET A 12 -21.01 3.71 -3.33
N SER A 13 -21.78 3.27 -4.31
CA SER A 13 -23.25 3.32 -4.23
C SER A 13 -23.77 2.54 -3.02
N ASN A 14 -23.22 1.36 -2.76
CA ASN A 14 -23.54 0.55 -1.58
C ASN A 14 -23.15 1.27 -0.27
N HIS A 15 -21.95 1.85 -0.20
CA HIS A 15 -21.50 2.62 0.97
C HIS A 15 -22.40 3.84 1.23
N MET A 16 -22.69 4.63 0.19
CA MET A 16 -23.59 5.80 0.29
C MET A 16 -24.99 5.41 0.72
N ALA A 17 -25.52 4.28 0.26
CA ALA A 17 -26.82 3.78 0.69
C ALA A 17 -26.85 3.46 2.19
N LYS A 18 -25.80 2.80 2.71
CA LYS A 18 -25.67 2.54 4.15
C LYS A 18 -25.65 3.83 4.97
N VAL A 19 -24.85 4.83 4.54
CA VAL A 19 -24.80 6.16 5.18
C VAL A 19 -26.18 6.82 5.17
N ALA A 20 -26.85 6.82 4.03
CA ALA A 20 -28.18 7.45 3.89
C ALA A 20 -29.22 6.77 4.81
N VAL A 21 -29.27 5.44 4.84
CA VAL A 21 -30.19 4.68 5.71
C VAL A 21 -29.88 4.92 7.19
N THR A 22 -28.61 4.89 7.57
CA THR A 22 -28.17 5.14 8.95
C THR A 22 -28.61 6.52 9.42
N ASN A 23 -28.39 7.55 8.62
CA ASN A 23 -28.77 8.92 8.95
C ASN A 23 -30.29 9.10 8.96
N ALA A 24 -31.00 8.58 7.97
CA ALA A 24 -32.44 8.83 7.80
C ALA A 24 -33.28 8.05 8.82
N LEU A 25 -32.99 6.77 9.01
CA LEU A 25 -33.82 5.87 9.83
C LEU A 25 -33.32 5.77 11.25
N LEU A 26 -32.00 5.58 11.46
CA LEU A 26 -31.45 5.36 12.80
C LEU A 26 -31.09 6.67 13.50
N LYS A 27 -31.08 7.80 12.78
CA LYS A 27 -30.70 9.11 13.33
C LYS A 27 -29.29 9.14 13.94
N VAL A 28 -28.42 8.22 13.49
CA VAL A 28 -27.00 8.16 13.90
C VAL A 28 -26.16 8.90 12.87
N PRO A 29 -25.45 9.99 13.23
CA PRO A 29 -24.61 10.73 12.29
C PRO A 29 -23.56 9.82 11.67
N SER A 30 -23.56 9.72 10.34
CA SER A 30 -22.60 8.95 9.57
C SER A 30 -22.20 9.76 8.33
N THR A 31 -20.93 9.68 7.96
CA THR A 31 -20.35 10.40 6.82
C THR A 31 -19.78 9.44 5.80
N ILE A 32 -19.67 9.90 4.56
CA ILE A 32 -19.04 9.16 3.48
C ILE A 32 -17.52 9.29 3.67
N ASP A 33 -16.82 8.16 3.69
CA ASP A 33 -15.37 8.13 3.58
C ASP A 33 -15.00 8.38 2.12
N ALA A 34 -14.48 9.56 1.85
CA ALA A 34 -14.08 9.99 0.51
C ALA A 34 -12.58 9.86 0.23
N ASP A 35 -11.79 9.66 1.29
CA ASP A 35 -10.32 9.66 1.20
C ASP A 35 -9.76 8.25 0.95
N HIS A 36 -10.53 7.21 1.28
CA HIS A 36 -10.10 5.81 1.16
C HIS A 36 -10.97 5.03 0.17
N VAL A 37 -11.29 5.62 -0.98
CA VAL A 37 -12.08 4.97 -2.03
C VAL A 37 -11.16 4.20 -2.97
N PRO A 38 -11.13 2.86 -2.92
CA PRO A 38 -10.38 2.09 -3.89
C PRO A 38 -11.11 2.06 -5.24
N TRP A 39 -10.34 2.01 -6.32
CA TRP A 39 -10.87 1.71 -7.64
C TRP A 39 -9.99 0.67 -8.36
N VAL A 40 -10.60 -0.05 -9.29
CA VAL A 40 -9.94 -1.10 -10.07
C VAL A 40 -10.37 -1.01 -11.52
N THR A 41 -9.39 -1.11 -12.42
CA THR A 41 -9.61 -1.37 -13.84
C THR A 41 -9.23 -2.82 -14.11
N TYR A 42 -10.21 -3.62 -14.50
CA TYR A 42 -10.07 -5.06 -14.72
C TYR A 42 -9.55 -5.36 -16.13
N THR A 43 -8.41 -4.77 -16.44
CA THR A 43 -7.59 -5.13 -17.60
C THR A 43 -6.77 -6.38 -17.28
N GLU A 44 -5.97 -6.86 -18.23
CA GLU A 44 -5.00 -7.93 -18.00
C GLU A 44 -3.61 -7.41 -18.39
N PRO A 45 -2.75 -7.14 -17.38
CA PRO A 45 -2.97 -7.22 -15.92
C PRO A 45 -3.92 -6.16 -15.36
N GLU A 46 -4.53 -6.44 -14.19
CA GLU A 46 -5.39 -5.51 -13.47
C GLU A 46 -4.62 -4.28 -12.96
N LEU A 47 -5.30 -3.13 -12.88
CA LEU A 47 -4.78 -1.93 -12.23
C LEU A 47 -5.72 -1.46 -11.12
N ALA A 48 -5.21 -1.42 -9.89
CA ALA A 48 -5.95 -0.96 -8.72
C ALA A 48 -5.22 0.20 -8.02
N HIS A 49 -6.01 1.07 -7.37
CA HIS A 49 -5.47 2.22 -6.64
C HIS A 49 -6.35 2.62 -5.47
N VAL A 50 -5.74 3.20 -4.42
CA VAL A 50 -6.41 3.88 -3.30
C VAL A 50 -5.55 5.04 -2.80
N GLY A 51 -6.17 6.13 -2.38
CA GLY A 51 -5.52 7.31 -1.79
C GLY A 51 -4.96 8.29 -2.81
N ALA A 52 -3.91 9.01 -2.45
CA ALA A 52 -3.32 10.07 -3.27
C ALA A 52 -2.32 9.52 -4.30
N HIS A 53 -2.32 10.08 -5.50
CA HIS A 53 -1.25 9.89 -6.46
C HIS A 53 -0.05 10.78 -6.14
N ALA A 54 1.12 10.48 -6.70
CA ALA A 54 2.33 11.28 -6.55
C ALA A 54 2.09 12.76 -6.93
N ALA A 55 1.39 13.00 -8.05
CA ALA A 55 1.08 14.33 -8.53
C ALA A 55 0.25 15.15 -7.52
N ASP A 56 -0.72 14.50 -6.86
CA ASP A 56 -1.56 15.15 -5.85
C ASP A 56 -0.73 15.54 -4.61
N LEU A 57 0.20 14.66 -4.20
CA LEU A 57 1.09 14.90 -3.07
C LEU A 57 2.09 16.02 -3.36
N ASP A 58 2.63 16.05 -4.57
CA ASP A 58 3.56 17.10 -5.04
C ASP A 58 2.85 18.46 -5.09
N GLU A 59 1.63 18.52 -5.63
CA GLU A 59 0.82 19.75 -5.67
C GLU A 59 0.48 20.26 -4.28
N GLN A 60 0.21 19.37 -3.33
CA GLN A 60 -0.08 19.71 -1.93
C GLN A 60 1.18 20.00 -1.11
N GLY A 61 2.38 19.82 -1.65
CA GLY A 61 3.65 19.99 -0.93
C GLY A 61 3.85 18.98 0.19
N VAL A 62 3.22 17.81 0.12
CA VAL A 62 3.35 16.75 1.12
C VAL A 62 4.65 16.00 0.90
N SER A 63 5.47 15.88 1.93
CA SER A 63 6.72 15.08 1.87
C SER A 63 6.41 13.60 2.01
N TYR A 64 6.85 12.81 1.04
CA TYR A 64 6.65 11.36 1.00
C TYR A 64 7.85 10.64 0.37
N GLU A 65 7.89 9.34 0.60
CA GLU A 65 8.77 8.39 -0.09
C GLU A 65 7.93 7.40 -0.88
N THR A 66 8.51 6.85 -1.95
CA THR A 66 7.85 5.84 -2.79
C THR A 66 8.54 4.49 -2.62
N TYR A 67 7.77 3.50 -2.21
CA TYR A 67 8.21 2.12 -2.05
C TYR A 67 7.64 1.28 -3.18
N ARG A 68 8.45 0.36 -3.74
CA ARG A 68 8.04 -0.49 -4.86
C ARG A 68 8.46 -1.93 -4.62
N PHE A 69 7.65 -2.86 -5.09
CA PHE A 69 7.99 -4.27 -5.13
C PHE A 69 7.46 -4.88 -6.44
N PRO A 70 8.33 -5.39 -7.31
CA PRO A 70 7.93 -5.95 -8.60
C PRO A 70 7.42 -7.39 -8.46
N TYR A 71 6.54 -7.81 -9.37
CA TYR A 71 5.93 -9.14 -9.35
C TYR A 71 6.88 -10.26 -9.78
N ASP A 72 7.92 -9.96 -10.55
CA ASP A 72 8.95 -10.92 -10.93
C ASP A 72 9.82 -11.42 -9.76
N GLN A 73 9.68 -10.79 -8.59
CA GLN A 73 10.28 -11.20 -7.33
C GLN A 73 9.27 -11.79 -6.32
N LEU A 74 8.03 -12.00 -6.75
CA LEU A 74 6.97 -12.59 -5.93
C LEU A 74 6.78 -14.06 -6.28
N ASP A 75 7.14 -14.96 -5.38
CA ASP A 75 7.15 -16.41 -5.63
C ASP A 75 5.82 -16.94 -6.19
N ARG A 76 4.70 -16.44 -5.69
CA ARG A 76 3.38 -16.82 -6.21
C ARG A 76 3.20 -16.38 -7.66
N ALA A 77 3.59 -15.19 -8.02
CA ALA A 77 3.52 -14.68 -9.39
C ALA A 77 4.43 -15.50 -10.33
N ILE A 78 5.64 -15.84 -9.85
CA ILE A 78 6.57 -16.69 -10.59
C ILE A 78 5.96 -18.07 -10.85
N THR A 79 5.37 -18.71 -9.84
CA THR A 79 4.78 -20.05 -9.98
C THR A 79 3.55 -20.09 -10.87
N GLU A 80 2.84 -18.98 -11.01
CA GLU A 80 1.68 -18.86 -11.91
C GLU A 80 2.06 -18.26 -13.28
N SER A 81 3.34 -17.86 -13.49
CA SER A 81 3.84 -17.19 -14.69
C SER A 81 3.22 -15.81 -14.94
N GLU A 82 2.72 -15.17 -13.86
CA GLU A 82 2.08 -13.84 -13.85
C GLU A 82 3.02 -12.79 -13.27
N THR A 83 4.23 -12.68 -13.86
CA THR A 83 5.32 -11.84 -13.34
C THR A 83 5.24 -10.37 -13.77
N THR A 84 4.27 -10.02 -14.62
CA THR A 84 4.09 -8.64 -15.08
C THR A 84 3.37 -7.82 -14.05
N GLY A 85 4.05 -6.81 -13.48
CA GLY A 85 3.40 -5.89 -12.56
C GLY A 85 4.28 -5.41 -11.41
N GLN A 86 3.71 -4.58 -10.56
CA GLN A 86 4.36 -4.07 -9.36
C GLN A 86 3.34 -3.57 -8.33
N ILE A 87 3.74 -3.57 -7.08
CA ILE A 87 3.08 -2.85 -5.99
C ILE A 87 3.86 -1.57 -5.73
N LYS A 88 3.18 -0.42 -5.68
CA LYS A 88 3.76 0.88 -5.40
C LYS A 88 2.98 1.55 -4.26
N VAL A 89 3.70 2.06 -3.27
CA VAL A 89 3.10 2.74 -2.11
C VAL A 89 3.81 4.07 -1.87
N HIS A 90 3.02 5.12 -1.68
CA HIS A 90 3.50 6.42 -1.19
C HIS A 90 3.22 6.51 0.31
N ALA A 91 4.24 6.78 1.10
CA ALA A 91 4.10 6.92 2.54
C ALA A 91 5.05 7.97 3.11
N THR A 92 4.74 8.48 4.30
CA THR A 92 5.64 9.39 5.00
C THR A 92 6.92 8.66 5.40
N SER A 93 8.08 9.30 5.18
CA SER A 93 9.37 8.66 5.45
C SER A 93 9.57 8.35 6.94
N LEU A 94 9.10 9.20 7.84
CA LEU A 94 9.35 9.06 9.29
C LEU A 94 8.46 8.00 9.94
N THR A 95 7.16 8.04 9.70
CA THR A 95 6.17 7.20 10.39
C THR A 95 5.73 5.99 9.58
N GLY A 96 5.93 6.02 8.25
CA GLY A 96 5.39 5.02 7.34
C GLY A 96 3.87 5.10 7.16
N THR A 97 3.27 6.25 7.47
CA THR A 97 1.83 6.49 7.21
C THR A 97 1.56 6.40 5.72
N ILE A 98 0.68 5.51 5.31
CA ILE A 98 0.35 5.27 3.91
C ILE A 98 -0.52 6.42 3.40
N LEU A 99 -0.10 7.05 2.31
CA LEU A 99 -0.78 8.18 1.67
C LEU A 99 -1.52 7.74 0.41
N GLY A 100 -1.04 6.71 -0.25
CA GLY A 100 -1.65 6.12 -1.41
C GLY A 100 -0.94 4.85 -1.86
N ALA A 101 -1.66 3.96 -2.51
CA ALA A 101 -1.13 2.71 -3.03
C ALA A 101 -1.68 2.40 -4.42
N SER A 102 -0.85 1.83 -5.27
CA SER A 102 -1.24 1.33 -6.58
C SER A 102 -0.70 -0.09 -6.76
N VAL A 103 -1.49 -0.95 -7.34
CA VAL A 103 -1.11 -2.31 -7.70
C VAL A 103 -1.40 -2.51 -9.17
N LEU A 104 -0.39 -2.87 -9.94
CA LEU A 104 -0.53 -3.36 -11.31
C LEU A 104 -0.12 -4.82 -11.31
N GLY A 105 -0.98 -5.72 -11.78
CA GLY A 105 -0.68 -7.14 -11.83
C GLY A 105 -1.88 -8.01 -11.50
N GLU A 106 -1.67 -9.32 -11.55
CA GLU A 106 -2.67 -10.33 -11.19
C GLU A 106 -3.21 -10.09 -9.77
N ARG A 107 -4.54 -10.16 -9.61
CA ARG A 107 -5.25 -9.96 -8.33
C ARG A 107 -5.06 -8.57 -7.69
N ALA A 108 -4.79 -7.54 -8.50
CA ALA A 108 -4.62 -6.18 -7.96
C ALA A 108 -5.86 -5.70 -7.22
N GLY A 109 -7.07 -6.06 -7.70
CA GLY A 109 -8.34 -5.73 -7.04
C GLY A 109 -8.49 -6.32 -5.63
N GLU A 110 -7.94 -7.51 -5.40
CA GLU A 110 -7.93 -8.13 -4.08
C GLU A 110 -6.87 -7.49 -3.16
N LEU A 111 -5.67 -7.25 -3.69
CA LEU A 111 -4.54 -6.71 -2.94
C LEU A 111 -4.77 -5.27 -2.47
N ILE A 112 -5.43 -4.44 -3.26
CA ILE A 112 -5.68 -3.03 -2.90
C ILE A 112 -6.54 -2.91 -1.64
N THR A 113 -7.34 -3.93 -1.34
CA THR A 113 -8.15 -3.98 -0.12
C THR A 113 -7.31 -3.93 1.15
N ALA A 114 -6.14 -4.58 1.16
CA ALA A 114 -5.23 -4.55 2.30
C ALA A 114 -4.76 -3.11 2.60
N PHE A 115 -4.38 -2.35 1.57
CA PHE A 115 -3.98 -0.95 1.71
C PHE A 115 -5.16 -0.05 2.10
N THR A 116 -6.34 -0.30 1.55
CA THR A 116 -7.57 0.43 1.93
C THR A 116 -7.88 0.27 3.42
N ILE A 117 -7.81 -0.96 3.93
CA ILE A 117 -8.02 -1.26 5.36
C ILE A 117 -6.92 -0.60 6.19
N ALA A 118 -5.66 -0.69 5.77
CA ALA A 118 -4.53 -0.09 6.46
C ALA A 118 -4.70 1.42 6.59
N MET A 119 -4.95 2.12 5.49
CA MET A 119 -5.12 3.58 5.46
C MET A 119 -6.28 4.03 6.35
N ARG A 120 -7.46 3.40 6.19
CA ARG A 120 -8.64 3.74 6.96
C ARG A 120 -8.48 3.57 8.48
N ASN A 121 -7.65 2.64 8.91
CA ASN A 121 -7.43 2.32 10.32
C ASN A 121 -6.08 2.84 10.86
N GLY A 122 -5.37 3.69 10.11
CA GLY A 122 -4.09 4.25 10.54
C GLY A 122 -2.97 3.22 10.69
N VAL A 123 -3.09 2.07 10.02
CA VAL A 123 -2.03 1.05 9.97
C VAL A 123 -0.93 1.54 9.05
N THR A 124 0.31 1.55 9.53
CA THR A 124 1.47 2.03 8.78
C THR A 124 2.15 0.93 7.98
N LEU A 125 3.07 1.29 7.06
CA LEU A 125 3.92 0.30 6.39
C LEU A 125 4.69 -0.57 7.39
N ARG A 126 5.17 0.02 8.49
CA ARG A 126 5.80 -0.74 9.57
C ARG A 126 4.90 -1.87 10.07
N ASN A 127 3.66 -1.55 10.41
CA ASN A 127 2.71 -2.53 10.92
C ASN A 127 2.39 -3.62 9.89
N LEU A 128 2.31 -3.26 8.59
CA LEU A 128 2.12 -4.24 7.52
C LEU A 128 3.32 -5.17 7.38
N GLY A 129 4.56 -4.65 7.44
CA GLY A 129 5.77 -5.46 7.42
C GLY A 129 5.89 -6.40 8.62
N ASP A 130 5.47 -5.95 9.81
CA ASP A 130 5.47 -6.76 11.04
C ASP A 130 4.32 -7.79 11.07
N THR A 131 3.35 -7.71 10.15
CA THR A 131 2.23 -8.65 10.07
C THR A 131 2.66 -9.94 9.36
N ILE A 132 2.24 -11.10 9.89
CA ILE A 132 2.49 -12.40 9.25
C ILE A 132 1.54 -12.55 8.06
N HIS A 133 2.12 -12.79 6.88
CA HIS A 133 1.39 -13.06 5.64
C HIS A 133 1.55 -14.54 5.25
N PRO A 134 0.51 -15.17 4.65
CA PRO A 134 0.63 -16.55 4.18
C PRO A 134 1.59 -16.63 2.99
N TYR A 135 2.30 -17.78 2.89
CA TYR A 135 3.22 -18.09 1.81
C TYR A 135 2.88 -19.46 1.17
N PRO A 136 2.95 -19.63 -0.16
CA PRO A 136 3.12 -18.56 -1.17
C PRO A 136 1.76 -17.94 -1.54
N ALA A 137 1.68 -16.62 -1.51
CA ALA A 137 0.47 -15.88 -1.84
C ALA A 137 0.78 -14.51 -2.44
N TYR A 138 -0.13 -13.96 -3.26
CA TYR A 138 0.01 -12.57 -3.75
C TYR A 138 0.01 -11.55 -2.61
N GLY A 139 -0.69 -11.83 -1.51
CA GLY A 139 -0.71 -11.00 -0.31
C GLY A 139 0.67 -10.81 0.34
N GLU A 140 1.63 -11.71 0.09
CA GLU A 140 3.03 -11.51 0.53
C GLU A 140 3.65 -10.27 -0.10
N GLY A 141 3.24 -9.89 -1.32
CA GLY A 141 3.69 -8.65 -1.96
C GLY A 141 3.39 -7.39 -1.14
N VAL A 142 2.29 -7.40 -0.36
CA VAL A 142 1.95 -6.31 0.56
C VAL A 142 3.00 -6.18 1.67
N ARG A 143 3.45 -7.31 2.24
CA ARG A 143 4.54 -7.33 3.22
C ARG A 143 5.87 -6.91 2.59
N ARG A 144 6.19 -7.45 1.40
CA ARG A 144 7.46 -7.18 0.71
C ARG A 144 7.64 -5.71 0.36
N VAL A 145 6.60 -5.02 -0.11
CA VAL A 145 6.66 -3.57 -0.34
C VAL A 145 6.78 -2.80 0.98
N ALA A 146 6.15 -3.27 2.04
CA ALA A 146 6.24 -2.66 3.36
C ALA A 146 7.64 -2.82 3.99
N ASP A 147 8.30 -3.95 3.78
CA ASP A 147 9.68 -4.21 4.21
C ASP A 147 10.67 -3.19 3.62
N GLN A 148 10.38 -2.62 2.42
CA GLN A 148 11.20 -1.57 1.81
C GLN A 148 11.34 -0.33 2.69
N TRP A 149 10.34 -0.03 3.53
CA TRP A 149 10.43 1.06 4.50
C TRP A 149 11.57 0.85 5.51
N TYR A 150 11.79 -0.38 5.95
CA TYR A 150 12.93 -0.72 6.82
C TYR A 150 14.25 -0.66 6.07
N VAL A 151 14.27 -1.20 4.85
CA VAL A 151 15.49 -1.26 4.01
C VAL A 151 16.02 0.15 3.71
N GLN A 152 15.15 1.07 3.31
CA GLN A 152 15.55 2.45 3.00
C GLN A 152 16.04 3.23 4.23
N LYS A 153 15.66 2.81 5.45
CA LYS A 153 16.14 3.42 6.71
C LYS A 153 17.44 2.86 7.23
N GLN A 154 17.95 1.77 6.63
CA GLN A 154 19.26 1.24 6.99
C GLN A 154 20.35 2.21 6.54
N SER A 155 20.78 3.06 7.45
CA SER A 155 21.91 3.96 7.20
C SER A 155 23.23 3.31 7.62
N THR A 156 24.32 3.71 6.95
CA THR A 156 25.69 3.34 7.34
C THR A 156 25.98 3.63 8.82
N THR A 157 25.36 4.67 9.39
CA THR A 157 25.50 5.04 10.80
C THR A 157 24.83 4.02 11.72
N VAL A 158 23.61 3.56 11.40
CA VAL A 158 22.92 2.51 12.16
C VAL A 158 23.75 1.22 12.13
N THR A 159 24.24 0.82 10.98
CA THR A 159 25.08 -0.39 10.85
C THR A 159 26.36 -0.28 11.68
N LYS A 160 27.05 0.89 11.68
CA LYS A 160 28.23 1.11 12.51
C LYS A 160 27.91 1.03 14.01
N VAL A 161 26.76 1.54 14.44
CA VAL A 161 26.30 1.43 15.83
C VAL A 161 26.04 -0.05 16.19
N LEU A 162 25.33 -0.79 15.33
CA LEU A 162 25.09 -2.23 15.53
C LEU A 162 26.40 -3.03 15.59
N GLN A 163 27.37 -2.72 14.73
CA GLN A 163 28.71 -3.33 14.78
C GLN A 163 29.41 -3.07 16.11
N ARG A 164 29.34 -1.83 16.59
CA ARG A 164 30.05 -1.43 17.81
C ARG A 164 29.40 -1.92 19.09
N VAL A 165 28.05 -1.88 19.16
CA VAL A 165 27.29 -2.20 20.38
C VAL A 165 27.02 -3.70 20.49
N PHE A 166 26.66 -4.34 19.37
CA PHE A 166 26.20 -5.75 19.34
C PHE A 166 27.22 -6.70 18.73
N GLY A 167 28.43 -6.21 18.36
CA GLY A 167 29.46 -7.04 17.73
C GLY A 167 29.07 -7.60 16.36
N TYR A 168 28.12 -6.95 15.66
CA TYR A 168 27.69 -7.37 14.32
C TYR A 168 28.87 -7.36 13.34
N ARG A 169 29.14 -8.50 12.68
CA ARG A 169 30.25 -8.68 11.73
C ARG A 169 29.82 -8.86 10.28
N GLY A 170 28.53 -8.70 9.99
CA GLY A 170 28.00 -8.80 8.63
C GLY A 170 28.37 -7.61 7.74
N PRO A 171 28.20 -7.73 6.43
CA PRO A 171 28.42 -6.65 5.50
C PRO A 171 27.49 -5.48 5.80
N VAL A 172 27.96 -4.26 5.54
CA VAL A 172 27.08 -3.09 5.49
C VAL A 172 26.30 -3.20 4.19
N LEU A 173 25.04 -3.61 4.29
CA LEU A 173 24.17 -3.64 3.13
C LEU A 173 23.91 -2.20 2.69
N LYS A 174 24.44 -1.81 1.54
CA LYS A 174 24.07 -0.58 0.86
C LYS A 174 22.97 -0.96 -0.13
N TYR A 175 21.74 -0.74 0.26
CA TYR A 175 20.64 -0.82 -0.69
C TYR A 175 20.43 0.58 -1.27
N GLY A 176 20.74 0.76 -2.57
CA GLY A 176 20.20 1.85 -3.35
C GLY A 176 18.75 1.56 -3.71
N PRO A 177 17.95 2.57 -4.05
CA PRO A 177 16.55 2.36 -4.46
C PRO A 177 16.39 1.46 -5.69
N ASP A 178 17.48 1.23 -6.44
CA ASP A 178 17.51 0.42 -7.67
C ASP A 178 18.23 -0.94 -7.49
N GLU A 179 18.73 -1.28 -6.30
CA GLU A 179 19.52 -2.50 -6.02
C GLU A 179 18.80 -3.51 -5.12
N ILE A 180 17.48 -3.49 -5.10
CA ILE A 180 16.70 -4.46 -4.34
C ILE A 180 16.49 -5.69 -5.20
N VAL A 181 17.38 -6.64 -5.08
CA VAL A 181 17.26 -8.01 -5.60
C VAL A 181 16.51 -8.87 -4.59
#